data_fcc7f080631acf7ef3ccec4179ce1d3b
#
_entry.id   fcc7f080631acf7ef3ccec4179ce1d3b
#
_cell.length_a   1.000
_cell.length_b   1.000
_cell.length_c   1.000
_cell.angle_alpha   90.00
_cell.angle_beta   90.00
_cell.angle_gamma   90.00
#
_symmetry.space_group_name_H-M   'P 1'
#
loop_
_entity.id
_entity.type
_entity.pdbx_description
1 polymer ?
#
loop_
_entity_poly.entity_id
_entity_poly.type
_entity_poly.pdbx_seq_one_letter_code
_entity_poly.pdbx_strand_id
1 'polypeptide(L)'
;MKKRDRKLFALWAAAALLLGVSQTAYADGPAGPASDQEAILLETERASGPAGPAAEAGMSTGEEGAAAEAGEAGEIISAGDTANGAAGERLVDPNRPMVALTFDDGPSAPVGNRIMDCLELYQGRATFFVVGNRIPSYRDEILRMKTNGHEVANHTQEHRYLTGLTAAQVQAQMEACNQAIAAVTGEAPALVRLPGGLYNNTVLSVIHQPVIMWSIDTKDWKTRNAANTVQVILSQVQDGDIILMHELYGATADAVEAVVPALAEQGYQLVTVGELAACRGGLAPGVIYSAFRQ
;
A
#
# COMPACT_ATOMS: atom_id res chain seq x y z
N MET A 1 -7.07 -3.18 55.02
CA MET A 1 -8.03 -3.94 54.18
C MET A 1 -7.36 -4.21 52.85
N LYS A 2 -6.97 -5.32 52.74
CA LYS A 2 -7.05 -6.61 52.03
C LYS A 2 -6.29 -6.56 50.69
N LYS A 3 -5.04 -7.04 50.78
CA LYS A 3 -4.23 -7.58 49.64
C LYS A 3 -4.93 -8.85 49.13
N ARG A 4 -5.74 -8.82 48.08
CA ARG A 4 -6.32 -10.06 47.56
C ARG A 4 -6.63 -10.12 46.04
N ASP A 5 -6.28 -9.14 45.22
CA ASP A 5 -6.68 -9.16 43.81
C ASP A 5 -5.54 -9.05 42.77
N ARG A 6 -4.32 -9.49 43.12
CA ARG A 6 -3.19 -9.50 42.17
C ARG A 6 -2.75 -10.89 41.67
N LYS A 7 -3.54 -11.93 41.90
CA LYS A 7 -3.15 -13.32 41.50
C LYS A 7 -4.02 -13.98 40.44
N LEU A 8 -4.94 -13.29 39.80
CA LEU A 8 -5.83 -13.89 38.81
C LEU A 8 -5.47 -13.58 37.34
N PHE A 9 -4.49 -12.72 37.08
CA PHE A 9 -4.05 -12.41 35.71
C PHE A 9 -2.81 -13.19 35.23
N ALA A 10 -2.18 -14.00 36.09
CA ALA A 10 -0.96 -14.74 35.73
C ALA A 10 -1.18 -16.19 35.30
N LEU A 11 -2.42 -16.65 35.19
CA LEU A 11 -2.73 -18.07 34.92
C LEU A 11 -3.29 -18.36 33.52
N TRP A 12 -3.42 -17.35 32.64
CA TRP A 12 -3.88 -17.56 31.26
C TRP A 12 -2.75 -17.67 30.21
N ALA A 13 -1.53 -17.33 30.54
CA ALA A 13 -0.39 -17.40 29.62
C ALA A 13 0.34 -18.77 29.63
N ALA A 14 -0.04 -19.69 30.50
CA ALA A 14 0.64 -20.99 30.63
C ALA A 14 -0.16 -22.21 30.13
N ALA A 15 -1.39 -22.04 29.66
CA ALA A 15 -2.27 -23.15 29.25
C ALA A 15 -2.29 -23.42 27.73
N ALA A 16 -1.59 -22.64 26.91
CA ALA A 16 -1.57 -22.81 25.45
C ALA A 16 -0.43 -23.71 24.94
N LEU A 17 0.39 -24.31 25.82
CA LEU A 17 1.57 -25.07 25.40
C LEU A 17 1.44 -26.60 25.55
N LEU A 18 0.27 -27.15 25.84
CA LEU A 18 0.10 -28.63 26.04
C LEU A 18 -1.16 -29.20 25.43
N LEU A 19 -1.51 -28.79 24.22
CA LEU A 19 -2.41 -29.60 23.38
C LEU A 19 -1.69 -29.87 22.07
N GLY A 20 -1.03 -31.04 22.04
CA GLY A 20 -0.50 -31.61 20.81
C GLY A 20 -1.61 -31.85 19.82
N VAL A 21 -1.73 -30.96 18.82
CA VAL A 21 -2.54 -31.19 17.64
C VAL A 21 -1.69 -31.98 16.66
N SER A 22 -2.07 -33.23 16.48
CA SER A 22 -1.58 -34.16 15.47
C SER A 22 -1.54 -33.45 14.10
N GLN A 23 -0.35 -33.36 13.51
CA GLN A 23 -0.17 -32.98 12.11
C GLN A 23 -0.79 -34.06 11.22
N THR A 24 -1.96 -33.79 10.69
CA THR A 24 -2.41 -34.48 9.47
C THR A 24 -1.74 -33.79 8.30
N ALA A 25 -0.79 -34.52 7.69
CA ALA A 25 -0.19 -34.13 6.42
C ALA A 25 -1.30 -33.94 5.37
N TYR A 26 -1.51 -32.73 4.93
CA TYR A 26 -2.22 -32.48 3.68
C TYR A 26 -1.25 -32.80 2.54
N ALA A 27 -1.63 -33.80 1.74
CA ALA A 27 -0.92 -34.18 0.53
C ALA A 27 -0.85 -33.00 -0.44
N ASP A 28 0.34 -32.81 -1.02
CA ASP A 28 0.61 -31.88 -2.11
C ASP A 28 -0.41 -32.04 -3.24
N GLY A 29 -1.26 -31.04 -3.43
CA GLY A 29 -1.95 -30.83 -4.68
C GLY A 29 -0.96 -30.34 -5.74
N PRO A 30 -1.22 -30.52 -7.04
CA PRO A 30 -0.29 -30.13 -8.08
C PRO A 30 0.06 -28.64 -7.96
N ALA A 31 1.37 -28.34 -8.05
CA ALA A 31 1.90 -26.99 -8.05
C ALA A 31 1.13 -26.13 -9.06
N GLY A 32 0.52 -25.06 -8.59
CA GLY A 32 -0.03 -24.02 -9.44
C GLY A 32 1.06 -23.36 -10.26
N PRO A 33 0.70 -22.67 -11.35
CA PRO A 33 1.69 -22.06 -12.24
C PRO A 33 2.61 -21.14 -11.47
N ALA A 34 3.88 -21.06 -11.92
CA ALA A 34 4.93 -20.20 -11.38
C ALA A 34 4.39 -18.82 -11.02
N SER A 35 4.83 -18.28 -9.87
CA SER A 35 4.31 -17.03 -9.33
C SER A 35 4.32 -15.94 -10.40
N ASP A 36 3.23 -15.17 -10.46
CA ASP A 36 3.04 -14.07 -11.43
C ASP A 36 4.22 -13.09 -11.51
N GLN A 37 5.05 -13.01 -10.47
CA GLN A 37 6.27 -12.20 -10.49
C GLN A 37 7.39 -12.76 -11.39
N GLU A 38 7.56 -14.07 -11.48
CA GLU A 38 8.52 -14.67 -12.42
C GLU A 38 8.02 -14.56 -13.86
N ALA A 39 6.72 -14.62 -14.09
CA ALA A 39 6.13 -14.38 -15.41
C ALA A 39 6.30 -12.92 -15.85
N ILE A 40 6.14 -11.96 -14.96
CA ILE A 40 6.33 -10.52 -15.23
C ILE A 40 7.81 -10.21 -15.52
N LEU A 41 8.77 -10.85 -14.82
CA LEU A 41 10.20 -10.70 -15.08
C LEU A 41 10.61 -11.29 -16.43
N LEU A 42 10.05 -12.43 -16.85
CA LEU A 42 10.34 -13.07 -18.13
C LEU A 42 9.75 -12.33 -19.33
N GLU A 43 8.63 -11.64 -19.18
CA GLU A 43 8.05 -10.80 -20.24
C GLU A 43 8.84 -9.49 -20.44
N THR A 44 9.41 -8.91 -19.38
CA THR A 44 10.25 -7.71 -19.48
C THR A 44 11.60 -7.97 -20.16
N GLU A 45 12.18 -9.16 -20.03
CA GLU A 45 13.41 -9.52 -20.74
C GLU A 45 13.20 -9.81 -22.24
N ARG A 46 11.99 -10.24 -22.65
CA ARG A 46 11.65 -10.46 -24.06
C ARG A 46 11.35 -9.20 -24.87
N ALA A 47 11.06 -8.07 -24.21
CA ALA A 47 10.71 -6.79 -24.87
C ALA A 47 11.93 -5.92 -25.22
N SER A 48 13.14 -6.29 -24.83
CA SER A 48 14.38 -5.57 -25.15
C SER A 48 15.10 -6.15 -26.36
N GLY A 49 14.49 -6.09 -27.55
CA GLY A 49 15.15 -6.27 -28.82
C GLY A 49 15.76 -4.94 -29.33
N PRO A 50 16.83 -4.94 -30.13
CA PRO A 50 17.58 -3.73 -30.46
C PRO A 50 16.83 -2.76 -31.35
N ALA A 51 16.90 -1.48 -31.00
CA ALA A 51 16.37 -0.37 -31.78
C ALA A 51 17.14 -0.20 -33.10
N GLY A 52 16.43 -0.19 -34.23
CA GLY A 52 16.92 0.25 -35.53
C GLY A 52 16.96 1.78 -35.64
N PRO A 53 17.70 2.36 -36.60
CA PRO A 53 18.14 3.74 -36.55
C PRO A 53 17.07 4.78 -36.95
N ALA A 54 17.24 5.97 -36.38
CA ALA A 54 16.47 7.17 -36.59
C ALA A 54 16.48 7.68 -38.05
N ALA A 55 15.36 8.21 -38.51
CA ALA A 55 15.27 9.09 -39.67
C ALA A 55 14.94 10.52 -39.21
N GLU A 56 15.83 11.44 -39.59
CA GLU A 56 15.67 12.89 -39.46
C GLU A 56 14.64 13.44 -40.47
N ALA A 57 13.88 14.45 -40.09
CA ALA A 57 13.44 15.61 -40.91
C ALA A 57 12.41 16.39 -40.05
N GLY A 58 12.57 17.65 -39.85
CA GLY A 58 12.40 18.83 -40.62
C GLY A 58 11.93 19.96 -39.69
N MET A 59 12.71 21.02 -39.61
CA MET A 59 12.40 22.34 -39.01
C MET A 59 11.18 22.99 -39.67
N SER A 60 10.33 23.61 -38.88
CA SER A 60 9.55 24.78 -39.32
C SER A 60 9.32 25.74 -38.13
N THR A 61 9.79 26.94 -38.37
CA THR A 61 9.68 28.14 -37.52
C THR A 61 8.30 28.78 -37.64
N GLY A 62 7.77 29.35 -36.56
CA GLY A 62 6.61 30.25 -36.59
C GLY A 62 6.49 30.99 -35.26
N GLU A 63 6.80 32.27 -35.33
CA GLU A 63 6.85 33.26 -34.24
C GLU A 63 5.46 33.80 -33.84
N GLU A 64 5.51 34.48 -32.66
CA GLU A 64 4.64 35.57 -32.15
C GLU A 64 3.25 35.19 -31.63
N GLY A 65 2.79 35.63 -30.48
CA GLY A 65 3.02 36.84 -29.70
C GLY A 65 2.03 36.96 -28.56
N ALA A 66 2.40 37.84 -27.64
CA ALA A 66 1.57 38.63 -26.71
C ALA A 66 1.02 37.97 -25.42
N ALA A 67 1.66 38.26 -24.36
CA ALA A 67 1.43 39.07 -23.15
C ALA A 67 -0.01 39.33 -22.66
N ALA A 68 -0.13 39.18 -21.35
CA ALA A 68 -0.94 39.87 -20.31
C ALA A 68 -1.84 38.88 -19.57
N GLU A 69 -2.08 38.87 -18.30
CA GLU A 69 -1.78 39.77 -17.15
C GLU A 69 -1.91 38.97 -15.87
N ALA A 70 -1.34 39.43 -14.79
CA ALA A 70 -1.46 38.92 -13.45
C ALA A 70 -2.87 39.09 -12.88
N GLY A 71 -3.28 38.13 -12.06
CA GLY A 71 -4.51 38.22 -11.30
C GLY A 71 -4.60 37.12 -10.25
N GLU A 72 -4.08 37.41 -9.09
CA GLU A 72 -4.58 37.26 -7.73
C GLU A 72 -5.03 35.92 -7.16
N ALA A 73 -4.54 35.73 -5.93
CA ALA A 73 -5.13 35.11 -4.78
C ALA A 73 -5.21 33.58 -4.77
N GLY A 74 -4.19 33.04 -4.12
CA GLY A 74 -4.25 31.71 -3.52
C GLY A 74 -5.45 31.60 -2.60
N GLU A 75 -6.44 30.85 -3.03
CA GLU A 75 -7.48 30.34 -2.16
C GLU A 75 -6.90 29.16 -1.39
N ILE A 76 -6.68 29.38 -0.09
CA ILE A 76 -6.36 28.34 0.86
C ILE A 76 -7.59 27.44 0.90
N ILE A 77 -7.53 26.30 0.21
CA ILE A 77 -8.57 25.29 0.34
C ILE A 77 -8.41 24.72 1.74
N SER A 78 -9.27 25.21 2.61
CA SER A 78 -9.53 24.59 3.91
C SER A 78 -9.73 23.10 3.71
N ALA A 79 -8.96 22.30 4.45
CA ALA A 79 -9.19 20.87 4.59
C ALA A 79 -10.52 20.66 5.33
N GLY A 80 -11.57 20.62 4.56
CA GLY A 80 -12.93 20.36 5.00
C GLY A 80 -13.64 19.58 3.92
N ASP A 81 -14.17 18.41 4.30
CA ASP A 81 -15.13 17.61 3.57
C ASP A 81 -14.64 16.80 2.34
N THR A 82 -13.89 15.71 2.60
CA THR A 82 -14.08 14.47 1.84
C THR A 82 -14.19 13.26 2.79
N ALA A 83 -15.08 13.38 3.76
CA ALA A 83 -15.59 12.21 4.46
C ALA A 83 -16.84 11.79 3.71
N ASN A 84 -16.79 10.72 2.95
CA ASN A 84 -18.03 10.11 2.50
C ASN A 84 -18.10 8.63 2.86
N GLY A 85 -18.90 8.39 3.84
CA GLY A 85 -20.01 7.46 3.94
C GLY A 85 -19.71 5.97 4.00
N ALA A 86 -19.95 5.44 5.17
CA ALA A 86 -20.44 4.14 5.61
C ALA A 86 -19.53 3.31 6.54
N ALA A 87 -18.28 3.64 6.75
CA ALA A 87 -17.59 3.21 7.96
C ALA A 87 -17.75 4.33 8.99
N GLY A 88 -18.37 4.06 10.15
CA GLY A 88 -18.55 5.05 11.21
C GLY A 88 -17.23 5.80 11.43
N GLU A 89 -17.35 7.12 11.63
CA GLU A 89 -16.20 8.03 11.73
C GLU A 89 -15.26 7.54 12.84
N ARG A 90 -14.17 6.89 12.44
CA ARG A 90 -13.15 6.42 13.37
C ARG A 90 -12.30 7.61 13.78
N LEU A 91 -12.26 7.90 15.07
CA LEU A 91 -11.37 8.92 15.60
C LEU A 91 -9.96 8.35 15.76
N VAL A 92 -9.01 8.89 15.02
CA VAL A 92 -7.58 8.67 15.21
C VAL A 92 -7.08 9.71 16.22
N ASP A 93 -6.44 9.27 17.30
CA ASP A 93 -5.87 10.17 18.31
C ASP A 93 -4.44 10.57 17.89
N PRO A 94 -4.18 11.84 17.53
CA PRO A 94 -2.88 12.26 17.08
C PRO A 94 -1.77 12.21 18.16
N ASN A 95 -2.16 12.03 19.43
CA ASN A 95 -1.21 11.94 20.56
C ASN A 95 -0.78 10.50 20.89
N ARG A 96 -1.38 9.51 20.23
CA ARG A 96 -0.97 8.11 20.37
C ARG A 96 -0.07 7.69 19.21
N PRO A 97 0.85 6.74 19.43
CA PRO A 97 1.69 6.25 18.34
C PRO A 97 0.83 5.63 17.21
N MET A 98 1.23 5.89 15.98
CA MET A 98 0.56 5.42 14.77
C MET A 98 1.55 4.72 13.85
N VAL A 99 1.08 3.73 13.11
CA VAL A 99 1.85 3.06 12.05
C VAL A 99 0.93 2.71 10.89
N ALA A 100 1.41 2.93 9.67
CA ALA A 100 0.72 2.52 8.46
C ALA A 100 1.29 1.19 7.95
N LEU A 101 0.50 0.11 8.05
CA LEU A 101 0.79 -1.13 7.34
C LEU A 101 0.35 -0.96 5.89
N THR A 102 1.24 -1.25 4.94
CA THR A 102 0.94 -1.08 3.51
C THR A 102 1.26 -2.35 2.74
N PHE A 103 0.41 -2.65 1.74
CA PHE A 103 0.47 -3.88 0.98
C PHE A 103 0.47 -3.59 -0.51
N ASP A 104 1.50 -4.07 -1.22
CA ASP A 104 1.68 -3.90 -2.66
C ASP A 104 1.20 -5.14 -3.44
N ASP A 105 1.09 -5.02 -4.76
CA ASP A 105 0.84 -6.06 -5.76
C ASP A 105 -0.56 -6.70 -5.75
N GLY A 106 -1.41 -6.36 -4.78
CA GLY A 106 -2.80 -6.82 -4.73
C GLY A 106 -3.66 -6.30 -5.91
N PRO A 107 -4.94 -6.61 -5.89
CA PRO A 107 -5.67 -7.40 -4.91
C PRO A 107 -5.46 -8.91 -5.02
N SER A 108 -5.66 -9.63 -3.90
CA SER A 108 -5.58 -11.08 -3.82
C SER A 108 -6.57 -11.63 -2.79
N ALA A 109 -7.63 -12.32 -3.24
CA ALA A 109 -8.67 -12.81 -2.33
C ALA A 109 -8.16 -13.68 -1.18
N PRO A 110 -7.28 -14.70 -1.40
CA PRO A 110 -6.86 -15.59 -0.31
C PRO A 110 -6.01 -14.91 0.76
N VAL A 111 -5.21 -13.90 0.37
CA VAL A 111 -4.26 -13.23 1.27
C VAL A 111 -4.88 -11.94 1.80
N GLY A 112 -5.42 -11.09 0.92
CA GLY A 112 -6.01 -9.81 1.29
C GLY A 112 -7.18 -9.96 2.26
N ASN A 113 -8.05 -10.96 2.07
CA ASN A 113 -9.16 -11.20 3.00
C ASN A 113 -8.67 -11.56 4.40
N ARG A 114 -7.64 -12.41 4.56
CA ARG A 114 -7.04 -12.72 5.87
C ARG A 114 -6.43 -11.49 6.54
N ILE A 115 -5.74 -10.66 5.76
CA ILE A 115 -5.16 -9.40 6.24
C ILE A 115 -6.26 -8.48 6.75
N MET A 116 -7.33 -8.29 5.97
CA MET A 116 -8.47 -7.45 6.35
C MET A 116 -9.19 -8.00 7.58
N ASP A 117 -9.46 -9.32 7.64
CA ASP A 117 -10.09 -9.98 8.80
C ASP A 117 -9.32 -9.68 10.10
N CYS A 118 -7.98 -9.80 10.04
CA CYS A 118 -7.12 -9.52 11.18
C CYS A 118 -7.16 -8.03 11.57
N LEU A 119 -7.02 -7.12 10.61
CA LEU A 119 -7.05 -5.67 10.87
C LEU A 119 -8.39 -5.23 11.48
N GLU A 120 -9.50 -5.70 10.90
CA GLU A 120 -10.85 -5.36 11.34
C GLU A 120 -11.12 -5.81 12.78
N LEU A 121 -10.61 -6.99 13.17
CA LEU A 121 -10.72 -7.51 14.54
C LEU A 121 -10.08 -6.56 15.56
N TYR A 122 -9.01 -5.85 15.20
CA TYR A 122 -8.31 -4.88 16.03
C TYR A 122 -8.67 -3.43 15.70
N GLN A 123 -9.76 -3.20 14.95
CA GLN A 123 -10.19 -1.89 14.50
C GLN A 123 -9.07 -1.13 13.74
N GLY A 124 -8.15 -1.87 13.14
CA GLY A 124 -7.05 -1.35 12.33
C GLY A 124 -7.50 -1.09 10.90
N ARG A 125 -6.77 -0.18 10.24
CA ARG A 125 -6.87 0.08 8.80
C ARG A 125 -5.50 -0.01 8.16
N ALA A 126 -5.46 -0.21 6.87
CA ALA A 126 -4.24 -0.28 6.08
C ALA A 126 -4.41 0.40 4.73
N THR A 127 -3.30 0.63 4.03
CA THR A 127 -3.31 1.11 2.65
C THR A 127 -2.87 -0.02 1.71
N PHE A 128 -3.68 -0.28 0.69
CA PHE A 128 -3.43 -1.29 -0.33
C PHE A 128 -3.09 -0.61 -1.65
N PHE A 129 -1.85 -0.77 -2.12
CA PHE A 129 -1.40 -0.29 -3.42
C PHE A 129 -1.67 -1.38 -4.46
N VAL A 130 -2.76 -1.23 -5.20
CA VAL A 130 -3.29 -2.28 -6.06
C VAL A 130 -2.87 -2.10 -7.51
N VAL A 131 -2.65 -3.22 -8.19
CA VAL A 131 -2.32 -3.28 -9.62
C VAL A 131 -3.60 -3.27 -10.44
N GLY A 132 -3.72 -2.31 -11.35
CA GLY A 132 -4.97 -2.01 -12.05
C GLY A 132 -5.54 -3.18 -12.86
N ASN A 133 -4.70 -3.94 -13.57
CA ASN A 133 -5.13 -5.07 -14.39
C ASN A 133 -5.68 -6.26 -13.57
N ARG A 134 -5.43 -6.30 -12.25
CA ARG A 134 -5.96 -7.33 -11.36
C ARG A 134 -7.39 -7.01 -10.87
N ILE A 135 -7.74 -5.73 -10.79
CA ILE A 135 -9.00 -5.24 -10.22
C ILE A 135 -10.25 -5.91 -10.83
N PRO A 136 -10.36 -6.13 -12.15
CA PRO A 136 -11.56 -6.76 -12.70
C PRO A 136 -11.89 -8.14 -12.13
N SER A 137 -10.87 -8.90 -11.71
CA SER A 137 -11.03 -10.25 -11.15
C SER A 137 -11.25 -10.26 -9.64
N TYR A 138 -11.07 -9.11 -8.95
CA TYR A 138 -11.09 -8.99 -7.49
C TYR A 138 -11.90 -7.77 -7.04
N ARG A 139 -13.02 -7.48 -7.73
CA ARG A 139 -13.87 -6.31 -7.45
C ARG A 139 -14.43 -6.32 -6.03
N ASP A 140 -14.79 -7.50 -5.53
CA ASP A 140 -15.39 -7.65 -4.21
C ASP A 140 -14.38 -7.32 -3.10
N GLU A 141 -13.12 -7.70 -3.28
CA GLU A 141 -12.03 -7.36 -2.36
C GLU A 141 -11.76 -5.84 -2.34
N ILE A 142 -11.72 -5.21 -3.51
CA ILE A 142 -11.57 -3.74 -3.60
C ILE A 142 -12.75 -3.03 -2.93
N LEU A 143 -13.97 -3.49 -3.18
CA LEU A 143 -15.16 -2.94 -2.55
C LEU A 143 -15.14 -3.12 -1.02
N ARG A 144 -14.68 -4.29 -0.55
CA ARG A 144 -14.49 -4.57 0.87
C ARG A 144 -13.46 -3.63 1.49
N MET A 145 -12.29 -3.45 0.85
CA MET A 145 -11.26 -2.49 1.30
C MET A 145 -11.88 -1.12 1.53
N LYS A 146 -12.59 -0.59 0.53
CA LYS A 146 -13.24 0.72 0.60
C LYS A 146 -14.32 0.77 1.69
N THR A 147 -15.20 -0.22 1.75
CA THR A 147 -16.34 -0.23 2.68
C THR A 147 -15.89 -0.29 4.14
N ASN A 148 -14.79 -0.99 4.42
CA ASN A 148 -14.28 -1.15 5.78
C ASN A 148 -13.24 -0.08 6.16
N GLY A 149 -13.09 0.94 5.29
CA GLY A 149 -12.26 2.12 5.55
C GLY A 149 -10.77 1.90 5.37
N HIS A 150 -10.36 0.83 4.70
CA HIS A 150 -8.99 0.73 4.19
C HIS A 150 -8.80 1.69 3.02
N GLU A 151 -7.59 2.14 2.80
CA GLU A 151 -7.24 3.02 1.69
C GLU A 151 -6.79 2.20 0.48
N VAL A 152 -7.43 2.44 -0.66
CA VAL A 152 -7.05 1.83 -1.94
C VAL A 152 -6.23 2.84 -2.73
N ALA A 153 -5.01 2.50 -3.10
CA ALA A 153 -4.05 3.37 -3.75
C ALA A 153 -3.50 2.74 -5.04
N ASN A 154 -2.89 3.58 -5.89
CA ASN A 154 -2.43 3.19 -7.22
C ASN A 154 -1.04 2.53 -7.16
N HIS A 155 -0.90 1.33 -7.75
CA HIS A 155 0.38 0.65 -7.97
C HIS A 155 0.68 0.39 -9.46
N THR A 156 0.23 1.30 -10.33
CA THR A 156 0.27 1.24 -11.80
C THR A 156 -0.68 0.20 -12.41
N GLN A 157 -0.91 0.29 -13.72
CA GLN A 157 -1.82 -0.63 -14.41
C GLN A 157 -1.30 -2.05 -14.53
N GLU A 158 0.02 -2.22 -14.80
CA GLU A 158 0.62 -3.50 -15.16
C GLU A 158 1.84 -3.86 -14.30
N HIS A 159 2.08 -3.13 -13.22
CA HIS A 159 3.26 -3.29 -12.37
C HIS A 159 4.61 -3.22 -13.11
N ARG A 160 4.69 -2.41 -14.18
CA ARG A 160 5.95 -2.20 -14.93
C ARG A 160 6.86 -1.21 -14.22
N TYR A 161 8.17 -1.43 -14.28
CA TYR A 161 9.14 -0.41 -13.87
C TYR A 161 9.02 0.81 -14.78
N LEU A 162 8.64 1.95 -14.20
CA LEU A 162 8.32 3.15 -14.99
C LEU A 162 9.56 3.87 -15.54
N THR A 163 10.74 3.63 -14.99
CA THR A 163 11.98 4.33 -15.36
C THR A 163 12.45 4.09 -16.80
N GLY A 164 11.97 3.03 -17.43
CA GLY A 164 12.22 2.72 -18.85
C GLY A 164 11.15 3.22 -19.81
N LEU A 165 10.11 3.93 -19.30
CA LEU A 165 8.97 4.37 -20.10
C LEU A 165 9.08 5.86 -20.46
N THR A 166 8.44 6.25 -21.57
CA THR A 166 8.24 7.65 -21.91
C THR A 166 7.20 8.29 -20.96
N ALA A 167 7.21 9.61 -20.86
CA ALA A 167 6.23 10.35 -20.03
C ALA A 167 4.76 9.97 -20.36
N ALA A 168 4.42 9.86 -21.63
CA ALA A 168 3.08 9.46 -22.08
C ALA A 168 2.73 8.02 -21.66
N GLN A 169 3.69 7.10 -21.69
CA GLN A 169 3.47 5.72 -21.23
C GLN A 169 3.31 5.66 -19.70
N VAL A 170 4.10 6.44 -18.95
CA VAL A 170 3.94 6.56 -17.50
C VAL A 170 2.55 7.08 -17.17
N GLN A 171 2.13 8.18 -17.82
CA GLN A 171 0.80 8.74 -17.62
C GLN A 171 -0.31 7.72 -17.91
N ALA A 172 -0.19 6.97 -19.01
CA ALA A 172 -1.17 5.93 -19.36
C ALA A 172 -1.26 4.82 -18.29
N GLN A 173 -0.13 4.37 -17.71
CA GLN A 173 -0.09 3.39 -16.61
C GLN A 173 -0.81 3.92 -15.36
N MET A 174 -0.59 5.19 -15.03
CA MET A 174 -1.20 5.82 -13.87
C MET A 174 -2.71 6.00 -14.06
N GLU A 175 -3.10 6.57 -15.21
CA GLU A 175 -4.49 6.90 -15.49
C GLU A 175 -5.38 5.65 -15.62
N ALA A 176 -4.90 4.61 -16.31
CA ALA A 176 -5.63 3.35 -16.42
C ALA A 176 -5.90 2.70 -15.06
N CYS A 177 -4.92 2.69 -14.17
CA CYS A 177 -5.10 2.18 -12.82
C CYS A 177 -6.06 3.07 -11.99
N ASN A 178 -5.92 4.39 -12.08
CA ASN A 178 -6.85 5.32 -11.42
C ASN A 178 -8.31 5.07 -11.85
N GLN A 179 -8.53 4.89 -13.14
CA GLN A 179 -9.85 4.60 -13.69
C GLN A 179 -10.39 3.24 -13.23
N ALA A 180 -9.53 2.21 -13.19
CA ALA A 180 -9.92 0.89 -12.71
C ALA A 180 -10.33 0.92 -11.23
N ILE A 181 -9.60 1.64 -10.38
CA ILE A 181 -9.95 1.83 -8.97
C ILE A 181 -11.27 2.61 -8.86
N ALA A 182 -11.38 3.75 -9.55
CA ALA A 182 -12.57 4.59 -9.49
C ALA A 182 -13.85 3.87 -9.96
N ALA A 183 -13.74 2.97 -10.94
CA ALA A 183 -14.86 2.16 -11.43
C ALA A 183 -15.44 1.20 -10.37
N VAL A 184 -14.72 0.93 -9.30
CA VAL A 184 -15.18 0.06 -8.18
C VAL A 184 -15.49 0.88 -6.94
N THR A 185 -14.61 1.80 -6.57
CA THR A 185 -14.69 2.57 -5.31
C THR A 185 -15.57 3.81 -5.43
N GLY A 186 -15.85 4.28 -6.66
CA GLY A 186 -16.57 5.52 -6.93
C GLY A 186 -15.67 6.77 -6.91
N GLU A 187 -14.39 6.65 -6.57
CA GLU A 187 -13.45 7.78 -6.50
C GLU A 187 -12.04 7.39 -6.97
N ALA A 188 -11.30 8.34 -7.53
CA ALA A 188 -9.91 8.12 -7.90
C ALA A 188 -9.01 8.02 -6.65
N PRO A 189 -7.96 7.17 -6.68
CA PRO A 189 -7.03 7.05 -5.55
C PRO A 189 -6.23 8.34 -5.37
N ALA A 190 -6.03 8.73 -4.11
CA ALA A 190 -5.27 9.91 -3.75
C ALA A 190 -3.75 9.68 -3.80
N LEU A 191 -3.29 8.45 -3.62
CA LEU A 191 -1.91 8.07 -3.43
C LEU A 191 -1.40 7.13 -4.52
N VAL A 192 -0.08 7.16 -4.71
CA VAL A 192 0.61 6.23 -5.60
C VAL A 192 1.86 5.66 -4.94
N ARG A 193 2.15 4.40 -5.20
CA ARG A 193 3.48 3.80 -4.99
C ARG A 193 4.00 3.25 -6.30
N LEU A 194 5.26 3.57 -6.61
CA LEU A 194 5.90 3.17 -7.86
C LEU A 194 6.48 1.76 -7.73
N PRO A 195 6.31 0.88 -8.73
CA PRO A 195 6.87 -0.48 -8.71
C PRO A 195 8.36 -0.50 -8.39
N GLY A 196 8.74 -1.30 -7.38
CA GLY A 196 10.10 -1.38 -6.88
C GLY A 196 10.64 -0.10 -6.23
N GLY A 197 9.81 0.92 -6.02
CA GLY A 197 10.23 2.24 -5.51
C GLY A 197 11.11 3.01 -6.49
N LEU A 198 11.12 2.67 -7.78
CA LEU A 198 12.03 3.26 -8.78
C LEU A 198 11.40 4.45 -9.48
N TYR A 199 12.14 5.55 -9.55
CA TYR A 199 11.73 6.76 -10.27
C TYR A 199 12.91 7.50 -10.88
N ASN A 200 12.64 8.37 -11.84
CA ASN A 200 13.55 9.33 -12.44
C ASN A 200 12.79 10.63 -12.77
N ASN A 201 13.46 11.63 -13.31
CA ASN A 201 12.85 12.93 -13.64
C ASN A 201 11.67 12.79 -14.62
N THR A 202 11.74 11.89 -15.59
CA THR A 202 10.64 11.64 -16.53
C THR A 202 9.40 11.11 -15.81
N VAL A 203 9.57 10.17 -14.89
CA VAL A 203 8.48 9.62 -14.07
C VAL A 203 7.85 10.71 -13.21
N LEU A 204 8.67 11.45 -12.47
CA LEU A 204 8.19 12.50 -11.55
C LEU A 204 7.56 13.69 -12.28
N SER A 205 7.92 13.97 -13.53
CA SER A 205 7.34 15.09 -14.29
C SER A 205 5.86 14.94 -14.65
N VAL A 206 5.33 13.71 -14.55
CA VAL A 206 3.93 13.41 -14.91
C VAL A 206 3.09 12.87 -13.75
N ILE A 207 3.71 12.62 -12.60
CA ILE A 207 2.99 12.14 -11.41
C ILE A 207 2.66 13.33 -10.52
N HIS A 208 1.37 13.59 -10.36
CA HIS A 208 0.87 14.69 -9.54
C HIS A 208 0.36 14.23 -8.16
N GLN A 209 0.11 12.93 -7.98
CA GLN A 209 -0.27 12.37 -6.69
C GLN A 209 0.94 12.34 -5.74
N PRO A 210 0.73 12.41 -4.41
CA PRO A 210 1.76 12.09 -3.43
C PRO A 210 2.32 10.68 -3.69
N VAL A 211 3.64 10.56 -3.72
CA VAL A 211 4.35 9.29 -3.92
C VAL A 211 4.73 8.70 -2.58
N ILE A 212 4.22 7.53 -2.27
CA ILE A 212 4.42 6.89 -0.97
C ILE A 212 5.48 5.78 -1.08
N MET A 213 6.57 5.99 -0.38
CA MET A 213 7.62 5.00 -0.16
C MET A 213 7.39 4.30 1.18
N TRP A 214 8.43 3.83 1.83
CA TRP A 214 8.39 3.16 3.13
C TRP A 214 9.63 3.50 3.97
N SER A 215 9.50 3.35 5.26
CA SER A 215 10.61 3.43 6.22
C SER A 215 11.11 2.06 6.66
N ILE A 216 10.25 1.03 6.56
CA ILE A 216 10.60 -0.36 6.88
C ILE A 216 10.25 -1.24 5.69
N ASP A 217 11.28 -1.88 5.08
CA ASP A 217 11.13 -2.93 4.07
C ASP A 217 11.24 -4.30 4.74
N THR A 218 10.16 -5.02 4.82
CA THR A 218 10.12 -6.34 5.45
C THR A 218 10.80 -7.43 4.63
N LYS A 219 10.93 -7.22 3.31
CA LYS A 219 11.42 -8.20 2.33
C LYS A 219 10.64 -9.52 2.36
N ASP A 220 9.35 -9.45 2.69
CA ASP A 220 8.44 -10.58 2.77
C ASP A 220 8.35 -11.33 1.43
N TRP A 221 8.30 -10.59 0.31
CA TRP A 221 8.31 -11.11 -1.05
C TRP A 221 9.53 -12.01 -1.35
N LYS A 222 10.69 -11.70 -0.74
CA LYS A 222 11.94 -12.43 -0.93
C LYS A 222 12.08 -13.59 0.03
N THR A 223 11.83 -13.36 1.31
CA THR A 223 12.04 -14.36 2.37
C THR A 223 10.90 -15.37 2.45
N ARG A 224 9.66 -14.95 2.14
CA ARG A 224 8.43 -15.73 2.28
C ARG A 224 8.36 -16.46 3.63
N ASN A 225 8.82 -15.77 4.68
CA ASN A 225 8.93 -16.28 6.04
C ASN A 225 8.25 -15.32 7.02
N ALA A 226 7.13 -15.76 7.58
CA ALA A 226 6.34 -14.97 8.51
C ALA A 226 7.14 -14.52 9.74
N ALA A 227 7.92 -15.42 10.35
CA ALA A 227 8.70 -15.10 11.54
C ALA A 227 9.76 -14.02 11.28
N ASN A 228 10.39 -14.04 10.08
CA ASN A 228 11.31 -12.99 9.68
C ASN A 228 10.60 -11.64 9.50
N THR A 229 9.44 -11.63 8.85
CA THR A 229 8.64 -10.42 8.67
C THR A 229 8.22 -9.83 10.02
N VAL A 230 7.71 -10.67 10.93
CA VAL A 230 7.36 -10.27 12.31
C VAL A 230 8.57 -9.66 13.02
N GLN A 231 9.73 -10.34 12.98
CA GLN A 231 10.94 -9.87 13.62
C GLN A 231 11.38 -8.51 13.08
N VAL A 232 11.39 -8.32 11.76
CA VAL A 232 11.77 -7.05 11.13
C VAL A 232 10.87 -5.93 11.61
N ILE A 233 9.55 -6.13 11.59
CA ILE A 233 8.60 -5.10 12.00
C ILE A 233 8.77 -4.77 13.48
N LEU A 234 8.64 -5.76 14.37
CA LEU A 234 8.61 -5.52 15.81
C LEU A 234 9.93 -5.01 16.38
N SER A 235 11.07 -5.26 15.70
CA SER A 235 12.37 -4.75 16.13
C SER A 235 12.68 -3.32 15.66
N GLN A 236 11.96 -2.79 14.67
CA GLN A 236 12.29 -1.51 14.04
C GLN A 236 11.17 -0.46 14.12
N VAL A 237 9.94 -0.88 14.33
CA VAL A 237 8.77 0.01 14.27
C VAL A 237 8.87 1.19 15.23
N GLN A 238 8.57 2.37 14.70
CA GLN A 238 8.47 3.63 15.44
C GLN A 238 7.20 4.36 15.06
N ASP A 239 6.78 5.34 15.87
CA ASP A 239 5.66 6.21 15.56
C ASP A 239 5.88 6.95 14.23
N GLY A 240 4.89 6.90 13.36
CA GLY A 240 4.92 7.53 12.05
C GLY A 240 5.52 6.68 10.93
N ASP A 241 5.87 5.42 11.19
CA ASP A 241 6.42 4.53 10.17
C ASP A 241 5.39 4.09 9.12
N ILE A 242 5.89 3.91 7.89
CA ILE A 242 5.21 3.25 6.79
C ILE A 242 5.92 1.93 6.52
N ILE A 243 5.21 0.81 6.65
CA ILE A 243 5.76 -0.54 6.54
C ILE A 243 5.35 -1.15 5.20
N LEU A 244 6.34 -1.57 4.40
CA LEU A 244 6.12 -2.27 3.13
C LEU A 244 5.98 -3.77 3.34
N MET A 245 4.88 -4.31 2.82
CA MET A 245 4.58 -5.73 2.64
C MET A 245 3.89 -5.95 1.29
N HIS A 246 3.63 -7.22 0.94
CA HIS A 246 3.00 -7.57 -0.33
C HIS A 246 1.79 -8.51 -0.11
N GLU A 247 0.68 -8.21 -0.79
CA GLU A 247 -0.61 -8.92 -0.63
C GLU A 247 -0.66 -10.29 -1.34
N LEU A 248 0.45 -10.79 -1.87
CA LEU A 248 0.46 -12.01 -2.68
C LEU A 248 0.84 -13.29 -1.92
N TYR A 249 1.42 -13.17 -0.73
CA TYR A 249 2.04 -14.31 -0.05
C TYR A 249 1.31 -14.69 1.23
N GLY A 250 0.98 -15.99 1.38
CA GLY A 250 0.37 -16.51 2.62
C GLY A 250 1.22 -16.22 3.86
N ALA A 251 2.55 -16.26 3.73
CA ALA A 251 3.46 -15.92 4.82
C ALA A 251 3.33 -14.46 5.28
N THR A 252 2.91 -13.54 4.40
CA THR A 252 2.61 -12.15 4.78
C THR A 252 1.34 -12.08 5.63
N ALA A 253 0.29 -12.81 5.25
CA ALA A 253 -0.92 -12.89 6.07
C ALA A 253 -0.63 -13.52 7.45
N ASP A 254 0.16 -14.61 7.49
CA ASP A 254 0.60 -15.22 8.75
C ASP A 254 1.38 -14.22 9.63
N ALA A 255 2.22 -13.39 9.02
CA ALA A 255 2.96 -12.35 9.75
C ALA A 255 2.03 -11.26 10.28
N VAL A 256 1.04 -10.81 9.50
CA VAL A 256 0.06 -9.80 9.89
C VAL A 256 -0.78 -10.27 11.08
N GLU A 257 -1.20 -11.54 11.10
CA GLU A 257 -1.94 -12.15 12.22
C GLU A 257 -1.15 -12.15 13.54
N ALA A 258 0.19 -12.08 13.47
CA ALA A 258 1.04 -11.95 14.65
C ALA A 258 1.40 -10.48 14.98
N VAL A 259 1.64 -9.66 13.97
CA VAL A 259 2.09 -8.27 14.12
C VAL A 259 0.97 -7.36 14.60
N VAL A 260 -0.23 -7.48 14.04
CA VAL A 260 -1.37 -6.62 14.36
C VAL A 260 -1.73 -6.65 15.85
N PRO A 261 -1.93 -7.83 16.49
CA PRO A 261 -2.17 -7.86 17.94
C PRO A 261 -1.01 -7.31 18.76
N ALA A 262 0.24 -7.60 18.37
CA ALA A 262 1.41 -7.14 19.08
C ALA A 262 1.56 -5.61 19.05
N LEU A 263 1.29 -4.96 17.91
CA LEU A 263 1.31 -3.51 17.78
C LEU A 263 0.15 -2.86 18.55
N ALA A 264 -1.04 -3.47 18.51
CA ALA A 264 -2.19 -2.99 19.27
C ALA A 264 -1.94 -3.06 20.79
N GLU A 265 -1.30 -4.14 21.28
CA GLU A 265 -0.90 -4.29 22.70
C GLU A 265 0.15 -3.25 23.11
N GLN A 266 1.05 -2.87 22.21
CA GLN A 266 2.03 -1.79 22.42
C GLN A 266 1.39 -0.39 22.32
N GLY A 267 0.10 -0.28 22.05
CA GLY A 267 -0.64 0.97 22.00
C GLY A 267 -0.64 1.68 20.64
N TYR A 268 -0.07 1.08 19.60
CA TYR A 268 -0.13 1.65 18.26
C TYR A 268 -1.54 1.66 17.70
N GLN A 269 -1.88 2.72 17.02
CA GLN A 269 -3.04 2.79 16.13
C GLN A 269 -2.58 2.35 14.74
N LEU A 270 -3.25 1.34 14.19
CA LEU A 270 -3.03 0.88 12.83
C LEU A 270 -3.90 1.74 11.90
N VAL A 271 -3.28 2.60 11.12
CA VAL A 271 -3.95 3.64 10.33
C VAL A 271 -3.62 3.50 8.85
N THR A 272 -4.42 4.12 7.98
CA THR A 272 -4.04 4.30 6.58
C THR A 272 -2.93 5.35 6.45
N VAL A 273 -2.24 5.39 5.31
CA VAL A 273 -1.26 6.45 5.03
C VAL A 273 -1.93 7.82 5.03
N GLY A 274 -3.15 7.92 4.47
CA GLY A 274 -3.94 9.16 4.49
C GLY A 274 -4.29 9.62 5.90
N GLU A 275 -4.75 8.72 6.79
CA GLU A 275 -5.02 9.03 8.21
C GLU A 275 -3.74 9.45 8.94
N LEU A 276 -2.63 8.73 8.72
CA LEU A 276 -1.33 9.06 9.32
C LEU A 276 -0.87 10.46 8.89
N ALA A 277 -0.91 10.75 7.61
CA ALA A 277 -0.53 12.03 7.06
C ALA A 277 -1.41 13.17 7.59
N ALA A 278 -2.72 12.98 7.65
CA ALA A 278 -3.65 13.98 8.18
C ALA A 278 -3.31 14.38 9.64
N CYS A 279 -2.83 13.43 10.45
CA CYS A 279 -2.37 13.69 11.81
C CYS A 279 -0.96 14.31 11.89
N ARG A 280 -0.19 14.30 10.82
CA ARG A 280 1.26 14.64 10.81
C ARG A 280 1.65 15.68 9.76
N GLY A 281 0.75 16.59 9.40
CA GLY A 281 1.07 17.73 8.53
C GLY A 281 0.58 17.61 7.09
N GLY A 282 -0.10 16.53 6.74
CA GLY A 282 -0.76 16.37 5.44
C GLY A 282 0.17 15.88 4.32
N LEU A 283 -0.40 15.86 3.12
CA LEU A 283 0.24 15.42 1.89
C LEU A 283 0.22 16.55 0.85
N ALA A 284 1.28 16.67 0.07
CA ALA A 284 1.36 17.62 -1.04
C ALA A 284 1.54 16.86 -2.37
N PRO A 285 0.92 17.36 -3.47
CA PRO A 285 1.05 16.77 -4.79
C PRO A 285 2.51 16.66 -5.24
N GLY A 286 2.88 15.51 -5.84
CA GLY A 286 4.22 15.26 -6.38
C GLY A 286 5.34 15.10 -5.34
N VAL A 287 5.04 15.17 -4.04
CA VAL A 287 6.01 14.97 -2.98
C VAL A 287 6.15 13.50 -2.63
N ILE A 288 7.38 13.09 -2.31
CA ILE A 288 7.72 11.71 -1.92
C ILE A 288 7.79 11.61 -0.40
N TYR A 289 7.06 10.67 0.17
CA TYR A 289 6.99 10.43 1.61
C TYR A 289 7.43 9.00 1.94
N SER A 290 8.31 8.84 2.95
CA SER A 290 8.77 7.52 3.43
C SER A 290 8.30 7.22 4.85
N ALA A 291 8.01 8.23 5.64
CA ALA A 291 7.51 8.17 7.01
C ALA A 291 6.92 9.52 7.41
N PHE A 292 6.19 9.52 8.53
CA PHE A 292 5.63 10.72 9.18
C PHE A 292 6.04 10.77 10.66
N ARG A 293 7.33 10.51 10.92
CA ARG A 293 7.91 10.55 12.27
C ARG A 293 7.92 11.99 12.80
N GLN A 294 7.68 12.15 14.11
CA GLN A 294 7.83 13.43 14.83
C GLN A 294 9.22 13.59 15.38
#